data_ba594b05defd20852e9ebe469352a25b
#
_entry.id   ba594b05defd20852e9ebe469352a25b
#
_cell.length_a   1.000
_cell.length_b   1.000
_cell.length_c   1.000
_cell.angle_alpha   90.00
_cell.angle_beta   90.00
_cell.angle_gamma   90.00
#
_symmetry.space_group_name_H-M   'P 1'
#
loop_
_entity.id
_entity.type
_entity.pdbx_description
1 polymer ?
#
loop_
_entity_poly.entity_id
_entity_poly.type
_entity_poly.pdbx_seq_one_letter_code
_entity_poly.pdbx_strand_id
1 'polypeptide(L)'
;MGAERKREVINLVRRSPLSKRPTLEELGIPRSSYYRWQRRLRQQGEVGLVDRRPQPGIGWNRLTPQEEETILREALRQPELSSRELACWVTDHGGFSVSESSVYRLLKRHGLIHEVEVLGFPAGKEYRVRTTRINEQWQSDGSYFFVVGWGWYDLISVWDDYSRFILAWDLQRDMTAPSISEVVQEAVEWTGMEKVPVEDRTRFLSDRGPGFLARALEDYLRMLEIRHIYCSPYHPQTNGKLERFHETLKARLNLLVFTSPEALRAAMAEFIEFYNHRRYHEGIGNVTPADVYFGRREEILKRRKEQKQATLARRFQYNLGQAPNQTWGELGTEL
;
A
#
# COMPACT_ATOMS: atom_id res chain seq x y z
N MET A 1 1.75 29.21 26.99
CA MET A 1 1.19 30.04 28.10
C MET A 1 -0.01 30.78 27.54
N GLY A 2 -1.19 30.69 28.15
CA GLY A 2 -2.41 31.37 27.68
C GLY A 2 -2.33 32.89 27.77
N ALA A 3 -3.19 33.60 27.02
CA ALA A 3 -3.22 35.07 26.99
C ALA A 3 -3.48 35.70 28.37
N GLU A 4 -4.38 35.11 29.13
CA GLU A 4 -4.71 35.52 30.50
C GLU A 4 -3.48 35.52 31.43
N ARG A 5 -2.74 34.43 31.42
CA ARG A 5 -1.53 34.26 32.24
C ARG A 5 -0.40 35.23 31.81
N LYS A 6 -0.29 35.53 30.51
CA LYS A 6 0.64 36.57 30.04
C LYS A 6 0.26 37.96 30.55
N ARG A 7 -1.05 38.26 30.58
CA ARG A 7 -1.57 39.51 31.15
C ARG A 7 -1.31 39.60 32.66
N GLU A 8 -1.55 38.53 33.42
CA GLU A 8 -1.24 38.46 34.85
C GLU A 8 0.24 38.73 35.11
N VAL A 9 1.15 38.10 34.38
CA VAL A 9 2.58 38.34 34.52
C VAL A 9 2.94 39.80 34.24
N ILE A 10 2.36 40.42 33.20
CA ILE A 10 2.61 41.84 32.90
C ILE A 10 2.12 42.72 34.06
N ASN A 11 0.98 42.41 34.66
CA ASN A 11 0.41 43.16 35.77
C ASN A 11 1.22 42.95 37.06
N LEU A 12 1.66 41.72 37.36
CA LEU A 12 2.52 41.41 38.49
C LEU A 12 3.84 42.18 38.43
N VAL A 13 4.50 42.17 37.30
CA VAL A 13 5.76 42.90 37.08
C VAL A 13 5.58 44.43 37.21
N ARG A 14 4.40 44.96 36.84
CA ARG A 14 4.09 46.39 37.01
C ARG A 14 3.84 46.78 38.46
N ARG A 15 3.27 45.86 39.28
CA ARG A 15 2.93 46.11 40.68
C ARG A 15 4.02 45.67 41.67
N SER A 16 5.02 44.95 41.19
CA SER A 16 6.12 44.46 42.04
C SER A 16 6.92 45.62 42.63
N PRO A 17 7.24 45.57 43.93
CA PRO A 17 8.16 46.51 44.58
C PRO A 17 9.61 46.33 44.10
N LEU A 18 9.93 45.16 43.52
CA LEU A 18 11.25 44.89 43.01
C LEU A 18 11.41 45.44 41.57
N SER A 19 12.65 45.64 41.19
CA SER A 19 12.94 46.02 39.81
C SER A 19 12.55 44.87 38.83
N LYS A 20 12.28 45.20 37.56
CA LYS A 20 11.74 44.24 36.56
C LYS A 20 12.59 42.98 36.40
N ARG A 21 13.91 43.11 36.57
CA ARG A 21 14.82 41.98 36.31
C ARG A 21 14.68 40.87 37.37
N PRO A 22 14.84 41.16 38.69
CA PRO A 22 14.63 40.13 39.71
C PRO A 22 13.20 39.57 39.72
N THR A 23 12.19 40.38 39.48
CA THR A 23 10.79 39.92 39.42
C THR A 23 10.60 38.89 38.27
N LEU A 24 11.20 39.12 37.13
CA LEU A 24 11.10 38.20 35.97
C LEU A 24 11.91 36.91 36.19
N GLU A 25 13.05 37.02 36.86
CA GLU A 25 13.89 35.88 37.25
C GLU A 25 13.13 34.98 38.22
N GLU A 26 12.48 35.57 39.22
CA GLU A 26 11.68 34.83 40.21
C GLU A 26 10.44 34.16 39.56
N LEU A 27 9.83 34.81 38.58
CA LEU A 27 8.71 34.26 37.83
C LEU A 27 9.15 33.24 36.75
N GLY A 28 10.43 33.02 36.54
CA GLY A 28 10.98 32.13 35.49
C GLY A 28 10.66 32.62 34.09
N ILE A 29 10.47 33.93 33.87
CA ILE A 29 10.06 34.49 32.56
C ILE A 29 11.27 35.16 31.89
N PRO A 30 11.69 34.71 30.68
CA PRO A 30 12.73 35.38 29.93
C PRO A 30 12.35 36.85 29.63
N ARG A 31 13.28 37.79 29.85
CA ARG A 31 13.09 39.22 29.59
C ARG A 31 12.60 39.51 28.15
N SER A 32 13.14 38.81 27.15
CA SER A 32 12.73 38.92 25.75
C SER A 32 11.25 38.61 25.55
N SER A 33 10.73 37.58 26.24
CA SER A 33 9.33 37.18 26.19
C SER A 33 8.43 38.24 26.84
N TYR A 34 8.80 38.76 28.00
CA TYR A 34 8.05 39.82 28.67
C TYR A 34 7.94 41.09 27.80
N TYR A 35 9.06 41.60 27.26
CA TYR A 35 9.03 42.80 26.42
C TYR A 35 8.30 42.59 25.10
N ARG A 36 8.37 41.40 24.51
CA ARG A 36 7.57 41.02 23.37
C ARG A 36 6.08 41.07 23.65
N TRP A 37 5.64 40.53 24.80
CA TRP A 37 4.24 40.55 25.21
C TRP A 37 3.79 41.98 25.50
N GLN A 38 4.60 42.80 26.20
CA GLN A 38 4.29 44.17 26.49
C GLN A 38 4.13 45.02 25.21
N ARG A 39 4.99 44.81 24.24
CA ARG A 39 4.90 45.47 22.91
C ARG A 39 3.60 45.10 22.20
N ARG A 40 3.27 43.80 22.15
CA ARG A 40 2.05 43.31 21.52
C ARG A 40 0.79 43.82 22.24
N LEU A 41 0.79 43.86 23.54
CA LEU A 41 -0.31 44.40 24.33
C LEU A 41 -0.53 45.91 24.04
N ARG A 42 0.56 46.68 23.86
CA ARG A 42 0.46 48.09 23.50
C ARG A 42 -0.04 48.34 22.08
N GLN A 43 0.36 47.50 21.16
CA GLN A 43 0.05 47.67 19.72
C GLN A 43 -1.32 47.12 19.34
N GLN A 44 -1.73 46.03 19.94
CA GLN A 44 -2.88 45.23 19.53
C GLN A 44 -3.88 44.92 20.63
N GLY A 45 -3.69 45.52 21.82
CA GLY A 45 -4.52 45.22 22.98
C GLY A 45 -4.40 43.76 23.42
N GLU A 46 -5.44 43.25 24.07
CA GLU A 46 -5.46 41.86 24.61
C GLU A 46 -5.34 40.79 23.53
N VAL A 47 -5.84 41.05 22.34
CA VAL A 47 -5.71 40.14 21.16
C VAL A 47 -4.25 39.89 20.82
N GLY A 48 -3.35 40.84 21.07
CA GLY A 48 -1.91 40.69 20.85
C GLY A 48 -1.23 39.67 21.79
N LEU A 49 -1.87 39.28 22.90
CA LEU A 49 -1.35 38.26 23.82
C LEU A 49 -1.73 36.83 23.44
N VAL A 50 -2.70 36.68 22.56
CA VAL A 50 -3.08 35.36 22.03
C VAL A 50 -1.93 34.82 21.18
N ASP A 51 -1.55 33.55 21.42
CA ASP A 51 -0.54 32.89 20.61
C ASP A 51 -1.09 32.68 19.21
N ARG A 52 -0.55 33.41 18.25
CA ARG A 52 -0.84 33.13 16.85
C ARG A 52 -0.22 31.77 16.52
N ARG A 53 -1.08 30.77 16.26
CA ARG A 53 -0.59 29.57 15.61
C ARG A 53 0.01 30.01 14.28
N PRO A 54 1.26 29.63 13.96
CA PRO A 54 1.78 29.87 12.63
C PRO A 54 0.76 29.27 11.65
N GLN A 55 0.16 30.11 10.81
CA GLN A 55 -0.56 29.56 9.67
C GLN A 55 0.54 29.01 8.75
N PRO A 56 0.59 27.68 8.56
CA PRO A 56 1.52 27.15 7.60
C PRO A 56 1.20 27.79 6.26
N GLY A 57 2.18 28.41 5.65
CA GLY A 57 2.03 28.95 4.31
C GLY A 57 1.59 27.89 3.32
N ILE A 58 1.16 28.28 2.14
CA ILE A 58 0.83 27.34 1.06
C ILE A 58 2.11 26.55 0.75
N GLY A 59 2.10 25.23 0.98
CA GLY A 59 3.24 24.39 0.66
C GLY A 59 3.52 24.43 -0.84
N TRP A 60 4.77 24.60 -1.26
CA TRP A 60 5.16 24.69 -2.67
C TRP A 60 4.70 23.49 -3.51
N ASN A 61 4.55 22.31 -2.91
CA ASN A 61 4.11 21.06 -3.56
C ASN A 61 2.64 20.70 -3.24
N ARG A 62 1.83 21.67 -2.79
CA ARG A 62 0.41 21.44 -2.55
C ARG A 62 -0.28 21.02 -3.84
N LEU A 63 -1.23 20.09 -3.73
CA LEU A 63 -2.09 19.69 -4.84
C LEU A 63 -2.81 20.91 -5.42
N THR A 64 -2.89 20.97 -6.74
CA THR A 64 -3.71 21.98 -7.42
C THR A 64 -5.19 21.58 -7.32
N PRO A 65 -6.13 22.54 -7.45
CA PRO A 65 -7.57 22.23 -7.45
C PRO A 65 -7.98 21.17 -8.46
N GLN A 66 -7.39 21.18 -9.65
CA GLN A 66 -7.64 20.18 -10.70
C GLN A 66 -7.14 18.79 -10.33
N GLU A 67 -5.99 18.71 -9.65
CA GLU A 67 -5.46 17.44 -9.14
C GLU A 67 -6.33 16.89 -8.01
N GLU A 68 -6.80 17.75 -7.08
CA GLU A 68 -7.73 17.37 -6.01
C GLU A 68 -9.05 16.83 -6.60
N GLU A 69 -9.63 17.54 -7.58
CA GLU A 69 -10.86 17.10 -8.27
C GLU A 69 -10.68 15.75 -8.97
N THR A 70 -9.56 15.57 -9.66
CA THR A 70 -9.26 14.28 -10.33
C THR A 70 -9.18 13.13 -9.34
N ILE A 71 -8.48 13.32 -8.21
CA ILE A 71 -8.37 12.28 -7.18
C ILE A 71 -9.74 11.93 -6.59
N LEU A 72 -10.57 12.94 -6.28
CA LEU A 72 -11.91 12.74 -5.72
C LEU A 72 -12.83 12.02 -6.71
N ARG A 73 -12.80 12.41 -7.98
CA ARG A 73 -13.59 11.75 -9.03
C ARG A 73 -13.22 10.28 -9.18
N GLU A 74 -11.93 9.96 -9.19
CA GLU A 74 -11.48 8.57 -9.32
C GLU A 74 -11.74 7.75 -8.04
N ALA A 75 -11.67 8.36 -6.86
CA ALA A 75 -12.07 7.69 -5.61
C ALA A 75 -13.55 7.29 -5.60
N LEU A 76 -14.43 8.12 -6.17
CA LEU A 76 -15.85 7.81 -6.28
C LEU A 76 -16.15 6.76 -7.35
N ARG A 77 -15.32 6.67 -8.40
CA ARG A 77 -15.45 5.65 -9.46
C ARG A 77 -14.95 4.28 -9.04
N GLN A 78 -13.96 4.25 -8.16
CA GLN A 78 -13.26 3.04 -7.72
C GLN A 78 -13.18 3.02 -6.19
N PRO A 79 -14.31 2.91 -5.48
CA PRO A 79 -14.37 2.99 -4.02
C PRO A 79 -13.65 1.83 -3.31
N GLU A 80 -13.36 0.75 -4.04
CA GLU A 80 -12.64 -0.43 -3.55
C GLU A 80 -11.13 -0.21 -3.43
N LEU A 81 -10.57 0.82 -4.09
CA LEU A 81 -9.14 1.09 -4.03
C LEU A 81 -8.76 1.74 -2.71
N SER A 82 -7.73 1.20 -2.07
CA SER A 82 -7.07 1.86 -0.94
C SER A 82 -6.42 3.18 -1.37
N SER A 83 -6.14 4.07 -0.41
CA SER A 83 -5.44 5.34 -0.70
C SER A 83 -4.11 5.15 -1.43
N ARG A 84 -3.42 4.03 -1.18
CA ARG A 84 -2.17 3.66 -1.84
C ARG A 84 -2.43 3.24 -3.29
N GLU A 85 -3.37 2.34 -3.51
CA GLU A 85 -3.73 1.86 -4.84
C GLU A 85 -4.27 3.00 -5.71
N LEU A 86 -5.11 3.87 -5.14
CA LEU A 86 -5.60 5.05 -5.82
C LEU A 86 -4.46 6.03 -6.17
N ALA A 87 -3.47 6.20 -5.30
CA ALA A 87 -2.30 7.04 -5.60
C ALA A 87 -1.49 6.48 -6.78
N CYS A 88 -1.31 5.16 -6.84
CA CYS A 88 -0.65 4.49 -7.96
C CYS A 88 -1.47 4.64 -9.25
N TRP A 89 -2.77 4.38 -9.17
CA TRP A 89 -3.68 4.47 -10.31
C TRP A 89 -3.72 5.89 -10.91
N VAL A 90 -3.88 6.92 -10.06
CA VAL A 90 -3.86 8.33 -10.49
C VAL A 90 -2.50 8.71 -11.07
N THR A 91 -1.40 8.20 -10.50
CA THR A 91 -0.06 8.44 -11.06
C THR A 91 0.07 7.83 -12.44
N ASP A 92 -0.46 6.64 -12.69
CA ASP A 92 -0.34 5.97 -13.99
C ASP A 92 -1.29 6.53 -15.06
N HIS A 93 -2.48 7.00 -14.67
CA HIS A 93 -3.55 7.37 -15.60
C HIS A 93 -3.95 8.86 -15.55
N GLY A 94 -3.69 9.54 -14.41
CA GLY A 94 -4.12 10.94 -14.20
C GLY A 94 -3.16 12.00 -14.73
N GLY A 95 -1.98 11.62 -15.24
CA GLY A 95 -1.00 12.56 -15.81
C GLY A 95 -0.22 13.38 -14.78
N PHE A 96 -0.29 13.03 -13.49
CA PHE A 96 0.50 13.64 -12.42
C PHE A 96 0.80 12.64 -11.31
N SER A 97 1.90 12.88 -10.59
CA SER A 97 2.29 12.02 -9.48
C SER A 97 1.69 12.51 -8.17
N VAL A 98 1.16 11.56 -7.38
CA VAL A 98 0.63 11.85 -6.04
C VAL A 98 1.08 10.80 -5.04
N SER A 99 1.34 11.20 -3.79
CA SER A 99 1.67 10.27 -2.72
C SER A 99 0.42 9.73 -2.04
N GLU A 100 0.49 8.49 -1.53
CA GLU A 100 -0.53 7.89 -0.68
C GLU A 100 -0.98 8.82 0.45
N SER A 101 -0.02 9.42 1.17
CA SER A 101 -0.34 10.34 2.28
C SER A 101 -1.12 11.58 1.83
N SER A 102 -0.93 12.05 0.59
CA SER A 102 -1.69 13.17 0.04
C SER A 102 -3.11 12.76 -0.31
N VAL A 103 -3.26 11.59 -0.94
CA VAL A 103 -4.57 10.99 -1.24
C VAL A 103 -5.34 10.75 0.06
N TYR A 104 -4.73 10.07 1.04
CA TYR A 104 -5.35 9.80 2.34
C TYR A 104 -5.87 11.07 3.01
N ARG A 105 -5.02 12.14 3.09
CA ARG A 105 -5.43 13.41 3.70
C ARG A 105 -6.55 14.10 2.95
N LEU A 106 -6.56 14.01 1.62
CA LEU A 106 -7.62 14.56 0.78
C LEU A 106 -8.94 13.81 1.03
N LEU A 107 -8.93 12.48 0.94
CA LEU A 107 -10.11 11.65 1.16
C LEU A 107 -10.67 11.80 2.57
N LYS A 108 -9.78 11.83 3.60
CA LYS A 108 -10.19 12.06 5.00
C LYS A 108 -10.87 13.42 5.17
N ARG A 109 -10.36 14.47 4.53
CA ARG A 109 -10.96 15.82 4.57
C ARG A 109 -12.37 15.86 3.96
N HIS A 110 -12.63 15.00 2.98
CA HIS A 110 -13.93 14.88 2.31
C HIS A 110 -14.83 13.77 2.91
N GLY A 111 -14.44 13.14 4.01
CA GLY A 111 -15.24 12.10 4.67
C GLY A 111 -15.36 10.80 3.86
N LEU A 112 -14.45 10.56 2.91
CA LEU A 112 -14.43 9.38 2.05
C LEU A 112 -13.59 8.23 2.60
N ILE A 113 -13.01 8.37 3.80
CA ILE A 113 -12.30 7.30 4.49
C ILE A 113 -13.18 6.84 5.65
N HIS A 114 -13.58 5.58 5.61
CA HIS A 114 -14.12 4.88 6.77
C HIS A 114 -12.96 4.30 7.56
N GLU A 115 -12.88 4.62 8.85
CA GLU A 115 -11.92 3.99 9.76
C GLU A 115 -12.37 2.54 9.96
N VAL A 116 -11.75 1.62 9.23
CA VAL A 116 -11.82 0.19 9.53
C VAL A 116 -10.69 -0.06 10.53
N GLU A 117 -11.02 -0.52 11.73
CA GLU A 117 -10.02 -1.03 12.67
C GLU A 117 -9.35 -2.25 12.02
N VAL A 118 -8.21 -2.03 11.40
CA VAL A 118 -7.36 -3.11 10.93
C VAL A 118 -6.60 -3.61 12.15
N LEU A 119 -6.98 -4.76 12.66
CA LEU A 119 -6.15 -5.52 13.59
C LEU A 119 -4.89 -5.94 12.82
N GLY A 120 -3.86 -5.09 12.90
CA GLY A 120 -2.58 -5.32 12.27
C GLY A 120 -1.82 -6.41 13.01
N PHE A 121 -1.67 -7.57 12.39
CA PHE A 121 -0.68 -8.54 12.86
C PHE A 121 0.72 -8.09 12.41
N PRO A 122 1.75 -8.19 13.27
CA PRO A 122 3.10 -7.85 12.90
C PRO A 122 3.56 -8.75 11.72
N ALA A 123 4.10 -8.13 10.69
CA ALA A 123 4.66 -8.85 9.55
C ALA A 123 5.80 -9.77 10.03
N GLY A 124 5.66 -11.07 9.79
CA GLY A 124 6.72 -12.05 10.05
C GLY A 124 7.98 -11.71 9.23
N LYS A 125 9.16 -12.16 9.71
CA LYS A 125 10.42 -11.97 9.00
C LYS A 125 10.37 -12.72 7.65
N GLU A 126 10.70 -12.02 6.56
CA GLU A 126 10.70 -12.60 5.22
C GLU A 126 11.65 -13.81 5.06
N TYR A 127 11.28 -14.71 4.15
CA TYR A 127 12.09 -15.86 3.74
C TYR A 127 13.50 -15.42 3.27
N ARG A 128 14.53 -16.18 3.65
CA ARG A 128 15.94 -15.82 3.41
C ARG A 128 16.37 -15.90 1.95
N VAL A 129 15.70 -16.72 1.13
CA VAL A 129 16.03 -16.89 -0.29
C VAL A 129 14.95 -16.25 -1.13
N ARG A 130 15.25 -15.06 -1.66
CA ARG A 130 14.34 -14.35 -2.58
C ARG A 130 14.57 -14.85 -4.00
N THR A 131 13.49 -15.10 -4.71
CA THR A 131 13.54 -15.31 -6.16
C THR A 131 13.99 -14.03 -6.88
N THR A 132 14.73 -14.20 -7.96
CA THR A 132 15.36 -13.10 -8.71
C THR A 132 14.78 -12.92 -10.11
N ARG A 133 14.11 -13.95 -10.63
CA ARG A 133 13.51 -13.98 -11.98
C ARG A 133 12.15 -14.67 -11.97
N ILE A 134 11.36 -14.40 -13.00
CA ILE A 134 10.10 -15.11 -13.24
C ILE A 134 10.37 -16.60 -13.48
N ASN A 135 9.41 -17.42 -13.09
CA ASN A 135 9.45 -18.89 -13.25
C ASN A 135 10.65 -19.57 -12.57
N GLU A 136 11.35 -18.87 -11.66
CA GLU A 136 12.40 -19.51 -10.85
C GLU A 136 11.82 -20.44 -9.79
N GLN A 137 10.67 -20.07 -9.23
CA GLN A 137 9.93 -20.86 -8.25
C GLN A 137 8.45 -20.59 -8.37
N TRP A 138 7.68 -21.65 -8.47
CA TRP A 138 6.24 -21.59 -8.36
C TRP A 138 5.83 -21.98 -6.95
N GLN A 139 4.74 -21.41 -6.48
CA GLN A 139 4.11 -21.76 -5.22
C GLN A 139 2.70 -22.26 -5.49
N SER A 140 2.26 -23.25 -4.72
CA SER A 140 0.89 -23.72 -4.74
C SER A 140 0.37 -23.90 -3.32
N ASP A 141 -0.88 -23.57 -3.15
CA ASP A 141 -1.63 -23.73 -1.91
C ASP A 141 -3.11 -23.92 -2.23
N GLY A 142 -3.87 -24.43 -1.27
CA GLY A 142 -5.30 -24.63 -1.39
C GLY A 142 -6.11 -23.78 -0.43
N SER A 143 -7.29 -23.40 -0.85
CA SER A 143 -8.28 -22.75 0.01
C SER A 143 -9.66 -23.33 -0.28
N TYR A 144 -10.43 -23.60 0.75
CA TYR A 144 -11.77 -24.17 0.62
C TYR A 144 -12.85 -23.10 0.77
N PHE A 145 -13.94 -23.29 0.00
CA PHE A 145 -15.11 -22.44 -0.06
C PHE A 145 -16.38 -23.27 0.00
N PHE A 146 -17.38 -22.76 0.71
CA PHE A 146 -18.67 -23.43 0.84
C PHE A 146 -19.68 -22.89 -0.15
N VAL A 147 -20.36 -23.80 -0.86
CA VAL A 147 -21.45 -23.49 -1.80
C VAL A 147 -22.73 -24.09 -1.24
N VAL A 148 -23.74 -23.26 -1.02
CA VAL A 148 -25.02 -23.66 -0.44
C VAL A 148 -25.71 -24.72 -1.32
N GLY A 149 -26.05 -25.85 -0.72
CA GLY A 149 -26.66 -26.99 -1.42
C GLY A 149 -25.69 -27.90 -2.18
N TRP A 150 -24.41 -27.50 -2.29
CA TRP A 150 -23.38 -28.23 -3.04
C TRP A 150 -22.21 -28.72 -2.19
N GLY A 151 -21.98 -28.10 -1.00
CA GLY A 151 -20.91 -28.45 -0.08
C GLY A 151 -19.61 -27.68 -0.32
N TRP A 152 -18.49 -28.27 0.07
CA TRP A 152 -17.17 -27.67 0.01
C TRP A 152 -16.49 -27.90 -1.34
N TYR A 153 -15.73 -26.89 -1.76
CA TYR A 153 -14.88 -26.88 -2.94
C TYR A 153 -13.50 -26.35 -2.57
N ASP A 154 -12.46 -26.88 -3.17
CA ASP A 154 -11.09 -26.49 -2.98
C ASP A 154 -10.62 -25.64 -4.17
N LEU A 155 -10.17 -24.41 -3.90
CA LEU A 155 -9.41 -23.63 -4.86
C LEU A 155 -7.96 -24.09 -4.81
N ILE A 156 -7.46 -24.61 -5.92
CA ILE A 156 -6.06 -24.92 -6.12
C ILE A 156 -5.49 -23.83 -7.03
N SER A 157 -4.36 -23.21 -6.66
CA SER A 157 -3.71 -22.17 -7.45
C SER A 157 -2.22 -22.38 -7.54
N VAL A 158 -1.65 -22.09 -8.70
CA VAL A 158 -0.21 -22.08 -8.96
C VAL A 158 0.19 -20.68 -9.40
N TRP A 159 1.20 -20.10 -8.78
CA TRP A 159 1.66 -18.76 -9.05
C TRP A 159 3.17 -18.60 -8.94
N ASP A 160 3.67 -17.61 -9.68
CA ASP A 160 5.07 -17.28 -9.71
C ASP A 160 5.49 -16.49 -8.46
N ASP A 161 6.47 -16.97 -7.71
CA ASP A 161 6.93 -16.34 -6.47
C ASP A 161 7.53 -14.96 -6.69
N TYR A 162 8.18 -14.72 -7.83
CA TYR A 162 8.85 -13.44 -8.12
C TYR A 162 7.86 -12.34 -8.44
N SER A 163 6.98 -12.59 -9.40
CA SER A 163 6.00 -11.61 -9.90
C SER A 163 4.71 -11.56 -9.11
N ARG A 164 4.38 -12.61 -8.35
CA ARG A 164 3.07 -12.83 -7.69
C ARG A 164 1.94 -13.13 -8.69
N PHE A 165 2.25 -13.39 -9.95
CA PHE A 165 1.27 -13.67 -10.99
C PHE A 165 0.70 -15.08 -10.82
N ILE A 166 -0.63 -15.20 -10.82
CA ILE A 166 -1.32 -16.49 -10.77
C ILE A 166 -1.30 -17.06 -12.18
N LEU A 167 -0.57 -18.17 -12.34
CA LEU A 167 -0.32 -18.83 -13.64
C LEU A 167 -1.50 -19.70 -14.05
N ALA A 168 -2.01 -20.50 -13.09
CA ALA A 168 -3.16 -21.37 -13.28
C ALA A 168 -3.93 -21.50 -11.96
N TRP A 169 -5.22 -21.81 -12.06
CA TRP A 169 -6.07 -22.08 -10.90
C TRP A 169 -7.31 -22.84 -11.32
N ASP A 170 -7.82 -23.66 -10.42
CA ASP A 170 -9.11 -24.30 -10.63
C ASP A 170 -9.87 -24.52 -9.32
N LEU A 171 -11.19 -24.65 -9.43
CA LEU A 171 -12.10 -24.97 -8.35
C LEU A 171 -12.46 -26.45 -8.42
N GLN A 172 -11.87 -27.24 -7.52
CA GLN A 172 -11.99 -28.69 -7.47
C GLN A 172 -12.90 -29.18 -6.33
N ARG A 173 -13.34 -30.43 -6.42
CA ARG A 173 -14.10 -31.07 -5.33
C ARG A 173 -13.24 -31.55 -4.18
N ASP A 174 -11.97 -31.74 -4.44
CA ASP A 174 -10.99 -32.22 -3.48
C ASP A 174 -9.60 -31.70 -3.82
N MET A 175 -8.67 -31.90 -2.91
CA MET A 175 -7.27 -31.51 -3.01
C MET A 175 -6.39 -32.75 -3.11
N THR A 176 -6.76 -33.65 -4.03
CA THR A 176 -6.00 -34.88 -4.32
C THR A 176 -4.83 -34.59 -5.28
N ALA A 177 -3.88 -35.56 -5.37
CA ALA A 177 -2.77 -35.43 -6.29
C ALA A 177 -3.19 -35.27 -7.77
N PRO A 178 -4.21 -35.99 -8.28
CA PRO A 178 -4.72 -35.74 -9.63
C PRO A 178 -5.21 -34.30 -9.82
N SER A 179 -6.07 -33.79 -8.91
CA SER A 179 -6.61 -32.43 -8.98
C SER A 179 -5.49 -31.36 -8.96
N ILE A 180 -4.46 -31.57 -8.14
CA ILE A 180 -3.28 -30.68 -8.09
C ILE A 180 -2.49 -30.77 -9.40
N SER A 181 -2.29 -31.99 -9.92
CA SER A 181 -1.52 -32.21 -11.15
C SER A 181 -2.18 -31.57 -12.37
N GLU A 182 -3.51 -31.55 -12.45
CA GLU A 182 -4.26 -30.86 -13.51
C GLU A 182 -3.94 -29.35 -13.52
N VAL A 183 -3.99 -28.69 -12.37
CA VAL A 183 -3.70 -27.25 -12.29
C VAL A 183 -2.21 -26.96 -12.55
N VAL A 184 -1.31 -27.84 -12.11
CA VAL A 184 0.13 -27.73 -12.44
C VAL A 184 0.35 -27.90 -13.94
N GLN A 185 -0.35 -28.83 -14.58
CA GLN A 185 -0.27 -29.05 -16.04
C GLN A 185 -0.70 -27.80 -16.81
N GLU A 186 -1.81 -27.16 -16.41
CA GLU A 186 -2.23 -25.88 -17.01
C GLU A 186 -1.13 -24.81 -16.89
N ALA A 187 -0.48 -24.70 -15.72
CA ALA A 187 0.63 -23.75 -15.53
C ALA A 187 1.83 -24.09 -16.44
N VAL A 188 2.17 -25.39 -16.59
CA VAL A 188 3.24 -25.87 -17.47
C VAL A 188 2.96 -25.54 -18.94
N GLU A 189 1.75 -25.82 -19.41
CA GLU A 189 1.32 -25.54 -20.77
C GLU A 189 1.30 -24.03 -21.05
N TRP A 190 0.70 -23.25 -20.15
CA TRP A 190 0.59 -21.80 -20.29
C TRP A 190 1.96 -21.11 -20.36
N THR A 191 2.93 -21.56 -19.54
CA THR A 191 4.28 -20.99 -19.49
C THR A 191 5.23 -21.58 -20.54
N GLY A 192 4.87 -22.72 -21.12
CA GLY A 192 5.76 -23.50 -21.98
C GLY A 192 6.95 -24.12 -21.23
N MET A 193 6.80 -24.38 -19.92
CA MET A 193 7.87 -24.87 -19.04
C MET A 193 8.48 -26.20 -19.52
N GLU A 194 7.73 -27.04 -20.20
CA GLU A 194 8.22 -28.28 -20.80
C GLU A 194 9.32 -28.08 -21.84
N LYS A 195 9.35 -26.88 -22.50
CA LYS A 195 10.34 -26.51 -23.54
C LYS A 195 11.57 -25.83 -22.93
N VAL A 196 11.55 -25.53 -21.63
CA VAL A 196 12.67 -24.91 -20.91
C VAL A 196 13.71 -25.98 -20.59
N PRO A 197 15.03 -25.72 -20.76
CA PRO A 197 16.09 -26.61 -20.35
C PRO A 197 15.93 -27.00 -18.87
N VAL A 198 16.29 -28.25 -18.54
CA VAL A 198 16.05 -28.83 -17.20
C VAL A 198 16.68 -28.00 -16.07
N GLU A 199 17.87 -27.49 -16.31
CA GLU A 199 18.61 -26.62 -15.37
C GLU A 199 17.91 -25.29 -15.06
N ASP A 200 17.04 -24.84 -15.97
CA ASP A 200 16.31 -23.58 -15.86
C ASP A 200 14.84 -23.77 -15.46
N ARG A 201 14.38 -25.01 -15.32
CA ARG A 201 13.00 -25.31 -14.91
C ARG A 201 12.70 -24.80 -13.52
N THR A 202 11.45 -24.47 -13.32
CA THR A 202 10.94 -23.96 -12.05
C THR A 202 11.12 -24.97 -10.91
N ARG A 203 11.18 -24.47 -9.69
CA ARG A 203 11.00 -25.26 -8.46
C ARG A 203 9.57 -25.12 -8.00
N PHE A 204 8.94 -26.20 -7.59
CA PHE A 204 7.57 -26.19 -7.08
C PHE A 204 7.58 -26.22 -5.56
N LEU A 205 7.07 -25.18 -4.92
CA LEU A 205 6.97 -25.05 -3.47
C LEU A 205 5.52 -25.24 -3.03
N SER A 206 5.29 -26.15 -2.08
CA SER A 206 3.99 -26.34 -1.47
C SER A 206 4.09 -26.51 0.04
N ASP A 207 2.96 -26.51 0.71
CA ASP A 207 2.86 -26.98 2.08
C ASP A 207 3.00 -28.52 2.14
N ARG A 208 2.71 -29.10 3.30
CA ARG A 208 2.74 -30.54 3.54
C ARG A 208 1.34 -31.14 3.63
N GLY A 209 0.38 -30.58 2.93
CA GLY A 209 -0.96 -31.15 2.83
C GLY A 209 -0.93 -32.55 2.20
N PRO A 210 -1.90 -33.42 2.55
CA PRO A 210 -1.91 -34.84 2.09
C PRO A 210 -1.81 -34.99 0.56
N GLY A 211 -2.48 -34.10 -0.20
CA GLY A 211 -2.43 -34.09 -1.67
C GLY A 211 -1.04 -33.75 -2.20
N PHE A 212 -0.34 -32.80 -1.56
CA PHE A 212 1.01 -32.42 -1.94
C PHE A 212 2.08 -33.42 -1.54
N LEU A 213 1.85 -34.20 -0.47
CA LEU A 213 2.74 -35.30 -0.03
C LEU A 213 2.50 -36.62 -0.80
N ALA A 214 1.45 -36.68 -1.61
CA ALA A 214 1.11 -37.88 -2.33
C ALA A 214 2.19 -38.27 -3.36
N ARG A 215 2.60 -39.53 -3.35
CA ARG A 215 3.63 -40.08 -4.25
C ARG A 215 3.28 -39.83 -5.73
N ALA A 216 2.00 -39.86 -6.10
CA ALA A 216 1.55 -39.62 -7.46
C ALA A 216 1.92 -38.22 -7.96
N LEU A 217 1.79 -37.20 -7.12
CA LEU A 217 2.21 -35.83 -7.46
C LEU A 217 3.74 -35.73 -7.57
N GLU A 218 4.47 -36.36 -6.66
CA GLU A 218 5.93 -36.40 -6.70
C GLU A 218 6.45 -37.09 -7.98
N ASP A 219 5.85 -38.20 -8.37
CA ASP A 219 6.20 -38.93 -9.61
C ASP A 219 5.85 -38.10 -10.84
N TYR A 220 4.71 -37.37 -10.83
CA TYR A 220 4.32 -36.45 -11.89
C TYR A 220 5.31 -35.28 -12.05
N LEU A 221 5.65 -34.59 -10.95
CA LEU A 221 6.63 -33.49 -10.98
C LEU A 221 8.02 -33.97 -11.42
N ARG A 222 8.41 -35.19 -11.01
CA ARG A 222 9.66 -35.82 -11.45
C ARG A 222 9.65 -36.11 -12.96
N MET A 223 8.54 -36.56 -13.51
CA MET A 223 8.38 -36.74 -14.97
C MET A 223 8.58 -35.43 -15.73
N LEU A 224 8.12 -34.33 -15.15
CA LEU A 224 8.32 -32.98 -15.69
C LEU A 224 9.70 -32.40 -15.35
N GLU A 225 10.55 -33.14 -14.65
CA GLU A 225 11.86 -32.67 -14.15
C GLU A 225 11.77 -31.36 -13.36
N ILE A 226 10.64 -31.14 -12.68
CA ILE A 226 10.37 -30.02 -11.76
C ILE A 226 10.69 -30.47 -10.34
N ARG A 227 11.59 -29.75 -9.68
CA ARG A 227 11.98 -30.08 -8.31
C ARG A 227 10.90 -29.64 -7.32
N HIS A 228 10.33 -30.59 -6.58
CA HIS A 228 9.41 -30.31 -5.47
C HIS A 228 10.17 -29.91 -4.20
N ILE A 229 9.72 -28.82 -3.58
CA ILE A 229 10.25 -28.27 -2.33
C ILE A 229 9.09 -28.12 -1.36
N TYR A 230 9.26 -28.58 -0.13
CA TYR A 230 8.24 -28.43 0.92
C TYR A 230 8.59 -27.30 1.86
N CYS A 231 7.58 -26.56 2.30
CA CYS A 231 7.73 -25.61 3.39
C CYS A 231 8.22 -26.32 4.66
N SER A 232 9.16 -25.70 5.38
CA SER A 232 9.60 -26.23 6.65
C SER A 232 8.45 -26.26 7.66
N PRO A 233 8.33 -27.33 8.47
CA PRO A 233 7.34 -27.38 9.54
C PRO A 233 7.51 -26.19 10.48
N TYR A 234 6.41 -25.59 10.92
CA TYR A 234 6.38 -24.45 11.84
C TYR A 234 7.07 -23.16 11.34
N HIS A 235 7.31 -23.02 10.04
CA HIS A 235 7.77 -21.77 9.44
C HIS A 235 6.69 -21.19 8.50
N PRO A 236 5.62 -20.58 9.02
CA PRO A 236 4.54 -20.00 8.22
C PRO A 236 5.02 -18.88 7.31
N GLN A 237 6.22 -18.35 7.56
CA GLN A 237 6.81 -17.24 6.80
C GLN A 237 7.10 -17.59 5.33
N THR A 238 7.24 -18.88 5.00
CA THR A 238 7.50 -19.33 3.62
C THR A 238 6.25 -19.16 2.75
N ASN A 239 5.05 -19.28 3.34
CA ASN A 239 3.76 -19.10 2.67
C ASN A 239 3.08 -17.75 2.96
N GLY A 240 3.71 -16.86 3.71
CA GLY A 240 3.09 -15.57 4.12
C GLY A 240 2.61 -14.70 2.96
N LYS A 241 3.11 -14.95 1.76
CA LYS A 241 2.65 -14.30 0.54
C LYS A 241 1.31 -14.88 0.08
N LEU A 242 1.20 -16.22 0.09
CA LEU A 242 0.00 -17.00 -0.23
C LEU A 242 -1.10 -16.80 0.81
N GLU A 243 -0.74 -16.84 2.07
CA GLU A 243 -1.69 -16.56 3.17
C GLU A 243 -2.37 -15.21 2.97
N ARG A 244 -1.59 -14.18 2.66
CA ARG A 244 -2.14 -12.82 2.40
C ARG A 244 -3.00 -12.75 1.14
N PHE A 245 -2.69 -13.54 0.12
CA PHE A 245 -3.54 -13.69 -1.06
C PHE A 245 -4.88 -14.32 -0.66
N HIS A 246 -4.84 -15.45 0.03
CA HIS A 246 -6.04 -16.15 0.48
C HIS A 246 -6.88 -15.33 1.45
N GLU A 247 -6.26 -14.58 2.36
CA GLU A 247 -6.95 -13.62 3.22
C GLU A 247 -7.71 -12.56 2.39
N THR A 248 -7.05 -11.99 1.38
CA THR A 248 -7.66 -10.97 0.52
C THR A 248 -8.80 -11.56 -0.32
N LEU A 249 -8.60 -12.76 -0.87
CA LEU A 249 -9.61 -13.49 -1.62
C LEU A 249 -10.83 -13.80 -0.74
N LYS A 250 -10.59 -14.38 0.44
CA LYS A 250 -11.65 -14.72 1.42
C LYS A 250 -12.37 -13.47 1.92
N ALA A 251 -11.67 -12.37 2.19
CA ALA A 251 -12.29 -11.12 2.62
C ALA A 251 -13.27 -10.56 1.57
N ARG A 252 -12.99 -10.78 0.27
CA ARG A 252 -13.88 -10.34 -0.81
C ARG A 252 -15.00 -11.35 -1.08
N LEU A 253 -14.70 -12.63 -1.15
CA LEU A 253 -15.69 -13.66 -1.53
C LEU A 253 -16.58 -14.10 -0.38
N ASN A 254 -16.12 -14.10 0.88
CA ASN A 254 -16.94 -14.49 2.03
C ASN A 254 -18.09 -13.50 2.34
N LEU A 255 -18.09 -12.34 1.70
CA LEU A 255 -19.22 -11.39 1.74
C LEU A 255 -20.37 -11.82 0.82
N LEU A 256 -20.14 -12.82 -0.03
CA LEU A 256 -21.12 -13.33 -1.01
C LEU A 256 -21.59 -14.72 -0.60
N VAL A 257 -22.87 -15.00 -0.90
CA VAL A 257 -23.45 -16.33 -0.73
C VAL A 257 -23.53 -16.98 -2.12
N PHE A 258 -22.83 -18.08 -2.30
CA PHE A 258 -22.84 -18.82 -3.57
C PHE A 258 -23.83 -19.98 -3.50
N THR A 259 -24.71 -20.05 -4.49
CA THR A 259 -25.74 -21.08 -4.64
C THR A 259 -25.42 -22.08 -5.77
N SER A 260 -24.34 -21.84 -6.52
CA SER A 260 -23.81 -22.82 -7.49
C SER A 260 -22.28 -22.72 -7.59
N PRO A 261 -21.61 -23.82 -7.94
CA PRO A 261 -20.17 -23.82 -8.18
C PRO A 261 -19.74 -22.91 -9.32
N GLU A 262 -20.57 -22.76 -10.33
CA GLU A 262 -20.33 -21.90 -11.51
C GLU A 262 -20.31 -20.43 -11.07
N ALA A 263 -21.20 -20.01 -10.18
CA ALA A 263 -21.22 -18.64 -9.65
C ALA A 263 -19.95 -18.35 -8.82
N LEU A 264 -19.51 -19.29 -8.00
CA LEU A 264 -18.25 -19.18 -7.26
C LEU A 264 -17.06 -19.11 -8.22
N ARG A 265 -17.00 -19.98 -9.24
CA ARG A 265 -15.95 -19.99 -10.27
C ARG A 265 -15.88 -18.65 -11.02
N ALA A 266 -17.01 -18.11 -11.42
CA ALA A 266 -17.07 -16.81 -12.09
C ALA A 266 -16.54 -15.68 -11.20
N ALA A 267 -16.92 -15.64 -9.93
CA ALA A 267 -16.44 -14.65 -8.97
C ALA A 267 -14.92 -14.78 -8.71
N MET A 268 -14.40 -16.01 -8.66
CA MET A 268 -12.97 -16.28 -8.56
C MET A 268 -12.22 -15.82 -9.82
N ALA A 269 -12.73 -16.09 -11.01
CA ALA A 269 -12.14 -15.66 -12.26
C ALA A 269 -12.02 -14.11 -12.30
N GLU A 270 -13.08 -13.41 -11.94
CA GLU A 270 -13.08 -11.95 -11.86
C GLU A 270 -12.04 -11.43 -10.85
N PHE A 271 -11.96 -12.09 -9.67
CA PHE A 271 -10.99 -11.69 -8.66
C PHE A 271 -9.56 -11.93 -9.12
N ILE A 272 -9.26 -13.06 -9.75
CA ILE A 272 -7.91 -13.41 -10.21
C ILE A 272 -7.48 -12.49 -11.35
N GLU A 273 -8.40 -12.15 -12.26
CA GLU A 273 -8.17 -11.15 -13.30
C GLU A 273 -7.83 -9.78 -12.68
N PHE A 274 -8.61 -9.35 -11.70
CA PHE A 274 -8.31 -8.12 -10.93
C PHE A 274 -6.96 -8.21 -10.23
N TYR A 275 -6.67 -9.33 -9.56
CA TYR A 275 -5.42 -9.54 -8.84
C TYR A 275 -4.20 -9.48 -9.75
N ASN A 276 -4.24 -10.16 -10.88
CA ASN A 276 -3.13 -10.21 -11.81
C ASN A 276 -2.90 -8.90 -12.56
N HIS A 277 -3.97 -8.21 -12.97
CA HIS A 277 -3.88 -7.12 -13.94
C HIS A 277 -4.20 -5.73 -13.39
N ARG A 278 -4.82 -5.62 -12.22
CA ARG A 278 -5.27 -4.32 -11.68
C ARG A 278 -4.76 -4.02 -10.29
N ARG A 279 -4.53 -5.04 -9.46
CA ARG A 279 -4.10 -4.84 -8.08
C ARG A 279 -2.63 -4.44 -8.00
N TYR A 280 -2.35 -3.31 -7.37
CA TYR A 280 -1.00 -2.86 -7.07
C TYR A 280 -0.44 -3.52 -5.81
N HIS A 281 0.77 -4.12 -5.92
CA HIS A 281 1.43 -4.80 -4.81
C HIS A 281 2.66 -4.04 -4.33
N GLU A 282 2.68 -3.70 -3.04
CA GLU A 282 3.80 -2.99 -2.43
C GLU A 282 5.11 -3.77 -2.55
N GLY A 283 5.08 -5.07 -2.28
CA GLY A 283 6.26 -5.96 -2.30
C GLY A 283 6.97 -6.09 -3.64
N ILE A 284 6.34 -5.65 -4.74
CA ILE A 284 6.92 -5.65 -6.09
C ILE A 284 7.04 -4.24 -6.67
N GLY A 285 7.00 -3.19 -5.82
CA GLY A 285 7.18 -1.80 -6.24
C GLY A 285 5.90 -1.08 -6.62
N ASN A 286 4.77 -1.48 -6.06
CA ASN A 286 3.45 -0.91 -6.38
C ASN A 286 3.10 -0.96 -7.88
N VAL A 287 3.43 -2.06 -8.52
CA VAL A 287 2.98 -2.44 -9.87
C VAL A 287 2.08 -3.65 -9.78
N THR A 288 1.45 -4.05 -10.89
CA THR A 288 0.63 -5.26 -10.92
C THR A 288 1.50 -6.51 -11.10
N PRO A 289 1.05 -7.71 -10.66
CA PRO A 289 1.73 -8.97 -10.96
C PRO A 289 2.03 -9.15 -12.45
N ALA A 290 1.09 -8.82 -13.32
CA ALA A 290 1.24 -8.87 -14.75
C ALA A 290 2.36 -7.95 -15.29
N ASP A 291 2.53 -6.77 -14.68
CA ASP A 291 3.61 -5.86 -15.08
C ASP A 291 4.99 -6.42 -14.80
N VAL A 292 5.12 -7.16 -13.69
CA VAL A 292 6.38 -7.84 -13.36
C VAL A 292 6.57 -9.04 -14.26
N TYR A 293 5.55 -9.90 -14.39
CA TYR A 293 5.63 -11.13 -15.16
C TYR A 293 5.97 -10.88 -16.64
N PHE A 294 5.36 -9.85 -17.23
CA PHE A 294 5.60 -9.47 -18.63
C PHE A 294 6.73 -8.44 -18.81
N GLY A 295 7.55 -8.20 -17.79
CA GLY A 295 8.77 -7.38 -17.88
C GLY A 295 8.54 -5.87 -18.01
N ARG A 296 7.34 -5.35 -17.73
CA ARG A 296 7.00 -3.92 -17.86
C ARG A 296 7.39 -3.08 -16.64
N ARG A 297 7.76 -3.73 -15.53
CA ARG A 297 7.99 -3.08 -14.23
C ARG A 297 8.96 -1.91 -14.31
N GLU A 298 10.14 -2.11 -14.88
CA GLU A 298 11.21 -1.10 -14.88
C GLU A 298 10.83 0.13 -15.71
N GLU A 299 10.13 -0.05 -16.82
CA GLU A 299 9.62 1.05 -17.63
C GLU A 299 8.57 1.88 -16.87
N ILE A 300 7.64 1.20 -16.18
CA ILE A 300 6.63 1.86 -15.35
C ILE A 300 7.28 2.69 -14.24
N LEU A 301 8.26 2.12 -13.53
CA LEU A 301 8.95 2.82 -12.45
C LEU A 301 9.75 4.03 -12.96
N LYS A 302 10.40 3.91 -14.11
CA LYS A 302 11.11 5.01 -14.77
C LYS A 302 10.13 6.13 -15.14
N ARG A 303 9.04 5.82 -15.83
CA ARG A 303 7.98 6.77 -16.20
C ARG A 303 7.42 7.51 -14.97
N ARG A 304 7.12 6.79 -13.89
CA ARG A 304 6.63 7.38 -12.64
C ARG A 304 7.64 8.35 -12.02
N LYS A 305 8.95 8.04 -12.09
CA LYS A 305 10.01 8.92 -11.59
C LYS A 305 10.07 10.22 -12.39
N GLU A 306 10.04 10.15 -13.70
CA GLU A 306 10.03 11.31 -14.59
C GLU A 306 8.77 12.17 -14.37
N GLN A 307 7.59 11.52 -14.29
CA GLN A 307 6.33 12.19 -14.03
C GLN A 307 6.30 12.88 -12.67
N LYS A 308 6.92 12.28 -11.64
CA LYS A 308 7.04 12.91 -10.33
C LYS A 308 7.83 14.22 -10.42
N GLN A 309 8.96 14.24 -11.10
CA GLN A 309 9.77 15.45 -11.28
C GLN A 309 8.97 16.54 -12.01
N ALA A 310 8.34 16.19 -13.13
CA ALA A 310 7.50 17.13 -13.89
C ALA A 310 6.32 17.67 -13.06
N THR A 311 5.68 16.82 -12.25
CA THR A 311 4.58 17.23 -11.36
C THR A 311 5.05 18.20 -10.29
N LEU A 312 6.19 17.94 -9.64
CA LEU A 312 6.74 18.82 -8.62
C LEU A 312 7.09 20.20 -9.18
N ALA A 313 7.69 20.26 -10.37
CA ALA A 313 8.00 21.50 -11.06
C ALA A 313 6.73 22.32 -11.39
N ARG A 314 5.68 21.68 -11.92
CA ARG A 314 4.39 22.34 -12.19
C ARG A 314 3.73 22.89 -10.92
N ARG A 315 3.70 22.10 -9.83
CA ARG A 315 3.13 22.53 -8.54
C ARG A 315 3.91 23.69 -7.94
N PHE A 316 5.24 23.66 -8.04
CA PHE A 316 6.07 24.76 -7.57
C PHE A 316 5.70 26.07 -8.26
N GLN A 317 5.64 26.07 -9.59
CA GLN A 317 5.26 27.26 -10.38
C GLN A 317 3.83 27.74 -10.07
N TYR A 318 2.88 26.82 -9.97
CA TYR A 318 1.50 27.16 -9.65
C TYR A 318 1.37 27.79 -8.26
N ASN A 319 1.95 27.15 -7.23
CA ASN A 319 1.84 27.60 -5.85
C ASN A 319 2.66 28.90 -5.60
N LEU A 320 3.76 29.10 -6.32
CA LEU A 320 4.52 30.36 -6.28
C LEU A 320 3.65 31.52 -6.75
N GLY A 321 2.87 31.36 -7.81
CA GLY A 321 1.92 32.36 -8.29
C GLY A 321 0.77 32.67 -7.33
N GLN A 322 0.39 31.70 -6.47
CA GLN A 322 -0.67 31.88 -5.47
C GLN A 322 -0.17 32.52 -4.16
N ALA A 323 1.14 32.58 -3.93
CA ALA A 323 1.74 33.11 -2.71
C ALA A 323 2.95 34.00 -3.02
N PRO A 324 2.76 35.11 -3.73
CA PRO A 324 3.86 35.96 -4.21
C PRO A 324 4.73 36.59 -3.11
N ASN A 325 4.24 36.61 -1.86
CA ASN A 325 4.96 37.20 -0.71
C ASN A 325 5.64 36.13 0.18
N GLN A 326 5.65 34.85 -0.21
CA GLN A 326 6.40 33.80 0.50
C GLN A 326 7.79 33.64 -0.12
N THR A 327 8.84 33.87 0.69
CA THR A 327 10.21 33.49 0.32
C THR A 327 10.32 31.97 0.37
N TRP A 328 10.26 31.33 -0.77
CA TRP A 328 10.65 29.94 -0.96
C TRP A 328 12.18 29.92 -0.94
N GLY A 329 12.77 29.34 0.12
CA GLY A 329 14.22 29.19 0.17
C GLY A 329 14.72 28.50 -1.12
N GLU A 330 15.97 28.76 -1.47
CA GLU A 330 16.66 28.26 -2.68
C GLU A 330 16.70 26.72 -2.72
N LEU A 331 15.59 26.09 -3.04
CA LEU A 331 15.47 24.65 -3.31
C LEU A 331 15.69 24.35 -4.81
N GLY A 332 16.38 25.23 -5.51
CA GLY A 332 16.45 25.24 -6.97
C GLY A 332 17.63 24.50 -7.63
N THR A 333 18.53 23.84 -6.91
CA THR A 333 19.74 23.29 -7.54
C THR A 333 20.02 21.81 -7.34
N GLU A 334 19.16 21.07 -6.62
CA GLU A 334 19.31 19.61 -6.45
C GLU A 334 17.99 18.85 -6.68
N LEU A 335 17.44 18.90 -7.90
CA LEU A 335 16.37 18.03 -8.36
C LEU A 335 16.84 17.21 -9.57
#